data_e1405fd066d085a90317395efac28f93
#
_entry.id   e1405fd066d085a90317395efac28f93
#
_cell.length_a   1.000
_cell.length_b   1.000
_cell.length_c   1.000
_cell.angle_alpha   90.00
_cell.angle_beta   90.00
_cell.angle_gamma   90.00
#
_symmetry.space_group_name_H-M   'P 1'
#
loop_
_entity.id
_entity.type
_entity.pdbx_description
1 polymer ?
#
loop_
_entity_poly.entity_id
_entity_poly.type
_entity_poly.pdbx_seq_one_letter_code
_entity_poly.pdbx_strand_id
1 'polypeptide(L)'
;MYRSFFEMERMPFVRDVPMQELYESPAMSEALGRLAYAADRQLFAVITAEAGCGKSTLLRRFSGSLSKDEYLFLYLSDSKLTPRWFYKSMLDQLGIESKFYRGDAKRQLQKEVEIIRGVQKKKVVCILDEAHLLEKKTIEEFRFLLNYRFDSMSPMALILAGQTELWDKLRLQRYAAVRQQGHGQRIVQRIDINCVLSDRKSVVEGKSVRLRV
;
A
#
# COMPACT_ATOMS: atom_id res chain seq x y z
N MET A 1 5.28 12.51 34.86
CA MET A 1 4.46 13.57 35.46
C MET A 1 3.03 13.61 34.95
N TYR A 2 2.75 13.80 33.66
CA TYR A 2 1.36 13.84 33.18
C TYR A 2 0.59 12.51 33.34
N ARG A 3 1.25 11.36 33.27
CA ARG A 3 0.65 10.03 33.43
C ARG A 3 0.00 9.84 34.80
N SER A 4 0.69 10.19 35.86
CA SER A 4 0.15 10.13 37.24
C SER A 4 -0.88 11.22 37.50
N PHE A 5 -0.77 12.38 36.87
CA PHE A 5 -1.74 13.47 36.98
C PHE A 5 -3.09 13.13 36.35
N PHE A 6 -3.08 12.44 35.20
CA PHE A 6 -4.29 12.02 34.46
C PHE A 6 -4.70 10.57 34.75
N GLU A 7 -4.07 9.91 35.71
CA GLU A 7 -4.32 8.50 36.08
C GLU A 7 -4.32 7.54 34.87
N MET A 8 -3.41 7.80 33.92
CA MET A 8 -3.33 7.00 32.71
C MET A 8 -2.64 5.68 32.94
N GLU A 9 -3.29 4.57 32.60
CA GLU A 9 -2.70 3.23 32.68
C GLU A 9 -1.51 3.06 31.74
N ARG A 10 -1.56 3.70 30.57
CA ARG A 10 -0.52 3.61 29.53
C ARG A 10 -0.11 4.98 29.00
N MET A 11 1.06 5.03 28.36
CA MET A 11 1.54 6.22 27.65
C MET A 11 0.71 6.43 26.37
N PRO A 12 -0.02 7.57 26.20
CA PRO A 12 -0.91 7.76 25.04
C PRO A 12 -0.19 8.06 23.73
N PHE A 13 1.08 8.49 23.81
CA PHE A 13 1.86 8.95 22.63
C PHE A 13 3.05 8.03 22.30
N VAL A 14 2.88 6.73 22.44
CA VAL A 14 3.88 5.75 22.02
C VAL A 14 3.73 5.44 20.53
N ARG A 15 4.85 5.15 19.86
CA ARG A 15 4.83 4.74 18.45
C ARG A 15 4.17 3.38 18.22
N ASP A 16 4.25 2.51 19.22
CA ASP A 16 3.80 1.13 19.12
C ASP A 16 2.44 0.94 19.82
N VAL A 17 1.45 1.71 19.36
CA VAL A 17 0.07 1.55 19.79
C VAL A 17 -0.49 0.27 19.17
N PRO A 18 -1.09 -0.65 19.97
CA PRO A 18 -1.77 -1.83 19.44
C PRO A 18 -2.84 -1.43 18.41
N MET A 19 -2.99 -2.22 17.34
CA MET A 19 -3.93 -1.90 16.26
C MET A 19 -5.37 -1.76 16.72
N GLN A 20 -5.75 -2.47 17.78
CA GLN A 20 -7.08 -2.45 18.37
C GLN A 20 -7.39 -1.12 19.09
N GLU A 21 -6.36 -0.43 19.55
CA GLU A 21 -6.48 0.85 20.28
C GLU A 21 -6.38 2.06 19.35
N LEU A 22 -6.06 1.85 18.08
CA LEU A 22 -5.99 2.93 17.10
C LEU A 22 -7.40 3.42 16.75
N TYR A 23 -7.62 4.73 16.87
CA TYR A 23 -8.88 5.34 16.45
C TYR A 23 -9.14 5.07 14.96
N GLU A 24 -10.33 4.62 14.66
CA GLU A 24 -10.80 4.40 13.30
C GLU A 24 -11.82 5.46 12.91
N SER A 25 -11.41 6.38 12.04
CA SER A 25 -12.34 7.35 11.47
C SER A 25 -13.15 6.71 10.33
N PRO A 26 -14.34 7.24 10.00
CA PRO A 26 -15.11 6.74 8.85
C PRO A 26 -14.32 6.72 7.55
N ALA A 27 -13.49 7.74 7.31
CA ALA A 27 -12.65 7.79 6.12
C ALA A 27 -11.51 6.77 6.13
N MET A 28 -10.96 6.41 7.31
CA MET A 28 -10.00 5.32 7.42
C MET A 28 -10.66 3.97 7.15
N SER A 29 -11.86 3.74 7.66
CA SER A 29 -12.66 2.54 7.39
C SER A 29 -12.97 2.41 5.89
N GLU A 30 -13.38 3.49 5.24
CA GLU A 30 -13.59 3.51 3.78
C GLU A 30 -12.30 3.21 3.01
N ALA A 31 -11.17 3.81 3.41
CA ALA A 31 -9.89 3.56 2.78
C ALA A 31 -9.45 2.10 2.93
N LEU A 32 -9.64 1.50 4.12
CA LEU A 32 -9.38 0.08 4.36
C LEU A 32 -10.25 -0.82 3.48
N GLY A 33 -11.55 -0.52 3.37
CA GLY A 33 -12.47 -1.26 2.49
C GLY A 33 -12.03 -1.22 1.02
N ARG A 34 -11.62 -0.05 0.53
CA ARG A 34 -11.10 0.10 -0.84
C ARG A 34 -9.80 -0.66 -1.06
N LEU A 35 -8.90 -0.66 -0.07
CA LEU A 35 -7.65 -1.43 -0.13
C LEU A 35 -7.91 -2.94 -0.12
N ALA A 36 -8.82 -3.40 0.75
CA ALA A 36 -9.23 -4.80 0.79
C ALA A 36 -9.83 -5.25 -0.54
N TYR A 37 -10.68 -4.43 -1.15
CA TYR A 37 -11.21 -4.68 -2.49
C TYR A 37 -10.11 -4.75 -3.56
N ALA A 38 -9.15 -3.82 -3.52
CA ALA A 38 -8.03 -3.83 -4.46
C ALA A 38 -7.15 -5.08 -4.29
N ALA A 39 -6.91 -5.52 -3.06
CA ALA A 39 -6.17 -6.75 -2.75
C ALA A 39 -6.93 -7.98 -3.25
N ASP A 40 -8.23 -8.08 -2.96
CA ASP A 40 -9.06 -9.21 -3.38
C ASP A 40 -9.12 -9.34 -4.90
N ARG A 41 -9.32 -8.24 -5.60
CA ARG A 41 -9.41 -8.19 -7.06
C ARG A 41 -8.06 -8.08 -7.77
N GLN A 42 -6.96 -8.08 -7.03
CA GLN A 42 -5.59 -7.95 -7.56
C GLN A 42 -5.44 -6.70 -8.45
N LEU A 43 -5.92 -5.54 -7.96
CA LEU A 43 -5.95 -4.29 -8.69
C LEU A 43 -4.72 -3.42 -8.39
N PHE A 44 -4.55 -2.39 -9.22
CA PHE A 44 -3.63 -1.30 -8.96
C PHE A 44 -4.34 -0.20 -8.18
N ALA A 45 -3.78 0.20 -7.03
CA ALA A 45 -4.32 1.26 -6.19
C ALA A 45 -3.25 2.29 -5.84
N VAL A 46 -3.67 3.52 -5.60
CA VAL A 46 -2.78 4.62 -5.20
C VAL A 46 -3.35 5.30 -3.96
N ILE A 47 -2.55 5.31 -2.90
CA ILE A 47 -2.84 6.03 -1.66
C ILE A 47 -2.07 7.33 -1.69
N THR A 48 -2.77 8.45 -1.54
CA THR A 48 -2.15 9.76 -1.39
C THR A 48 -2.52 10.38 -0.06
N ALA A 49 -1.53 10.91 0.64
CA ALA A 49 -1.72 11.64 1.88
C ALA A 49 -0.56 12.59 2.11
N GLU A 50 -0.82 13.71 2.73
CA GLU A 50 0.25 14.58 3.23
C GLU A 50 1.07 13.91 4.34
N ALA A 51 2.24 14.46 4.64
CA ALA A 51 3.04 13.99 5.75
C ALA A 51 2.26 14.09 7.06
N GLY A 52 2.31 13.06 7.89
CA GLY A 52 1.60 13.04 9.18
C GLY A 52 0.12 12.66 9.12
N CYS A 53 -0.49 12.46 7.93
CA CYS A 53 -1.92 12.14 7.78
C CYS A 53 -2.29 10.68 8.09
N GLY A 54 -1.43 9.91 8.72
CA GLY A 54 -1.75 8.53 9.13
C GLY A 54 -1.61 7.47 8.04
N LYS A 55 -0.90 7.76 6.93
CA LYS A 55 -0.62 6.81 5.84
C LYS A 55 -0.02 5.49 6.35
N SER A 56 1.04 5.57 7.15
CA SER A 56 1.69 4.37 7.72
C SER A 56 0.78 3.61 8.68
N THR A 57 -0.08 4.31 9.42
CA THR A 57 -1.09 3.70 10.28
C THR A 57 -2.13 2.93 9.47
N LEU A 58 -2.61 3.50 8.36
CA LEU A 58 -3.51 2.83 7.43
C LEU A 58 -2.87 1.58 6.85
N LEU A 59 -1.63 1.67 6.36
CA LEU A 59 -0.90 0.53 5.77
C LEU A 59 -0.67 -0.58 6.80
N ARG A 60 -0.33 -0.22 8.05
CA ARG A 60 -0.17 -1.18 9.15
C ARG A 60 -1.48 -1.89 9.48
N ARG A 61 -2.60 -1.16 9.55
CA ARG A 61 -3.92 -1.76 9.75
C ARG A 61 -4.32 -2.67 8.61
N PHE A 62 -4.13 -2.20 7.38
CA PHE A 62 -4.43 -2.98 6.19
C PHE A 62 -3.63 -4.28 6.15
N SER A 63 -2.32 -4.23 6.39
CA SER A 63 -1.48 -5.45 6.42
C SER A 63 -1.91 -6.43 7.52
N GLY A 64 -2.34 -5.92 8.68
CA GLY A 64 -2.83 -6.74 9.78
C GLY A 64 -4.23 -7.30 9.58
N SER A 65 -5.04 -6.70 8.70
CA SER A 65 -6.39 -7.19 8.37
C SER A 65 -6.40 -8.33 7.35
N LEU A 66 -5.30 -8.51 6.60
CA LEU A 66 -5.19 -9.57 5.59
C LEU A 66 -4.85 -10.91 6.25
N SER A 67 -5.63 -11.95 5.92
CA SER A 67 -5.34 -13.32 6.34
C SER A 67 -4.03 -13.81 5.72
N LYS A 68 -3.10 -14.28 6.53
CA LYS A 68 -1.82 -14.86 6.08
C LYS A 68 -2.00 -16.16 5.30
N ASP A 69 -3.14 -16.82 5.43
CA ASP A 69 -3.46 -18.05 4.71
C ASP A 69 -3.88 -17.75 3.27
N GLU A 70 -4.55 -16.60 3.04
CA GLU A 70 -5.07 -16.21 1.74
C GLU A 70 -4.16 -15.22 0.99
N TYR A 71 -3.36 -14.44 1.72
CA TYR A 71 -2.55 -13.38 1.15
C TYR A 71 -1.08 -13.53 1.48
N LEU A 72 -0.24 -13.25 0.49
CA LEU A 72 1.18 -13.02 0.67
C LEU A 72 1.45 -11.53 0.52
N PHE A 73 2.03 -10.94 1.55
CA PHE A 73 2.23 -9.51 1.66
C PHE A 73 3.71 -9.15 1.47
N LEU A 74 3.98 -8.26 0.52
CA LEU A 74 5.30 -7.70 0.23
C LEU A 74 5.27 -6.20 0.51
N TYR A 75 6.23 -5.70 1.28
CA TYR A 75 6.32 -4.29 1.64
C TYR A 75 7.69 -3.72 1.29
N LEU A 76 7.71 -2.67 0.48
CA LEU A 76 8.88 -1.98 0.03
C LEU A 76 8.82 -0.52 0.47
N SER A 77 9.74 -0.11 1.34
CA SER A 77 9.83 1.26 1.88
C SER A 77 11.00 2.06 1.35
N ASP A 78 11.81 1.48 0.44
CA ASP A 78 12.96 2.17 -0.11
C ASP A 78 12.53 3.18 -1.19
N SER A 79 12.85 4.44 -0.96
CA SER A 79 12.50 5.55 -1.83
C SER A 79 13.34 5.66 -3.11
N LYS A 80 14.48 4.99 -3.18
CA LYS A 80 15.44 5.05 -4.30
C LYS A 80 15.55 3.74 -5.08
N LEU A 81 14.48 2.96 -5.13
CA LEU A 81 14.45 1.70 -5.86
C LEU A 81 14.67 1.92 -7.36
N THR A 82 15.80 1.44 -7.86
CA THR A 82 15.96 1.22 -9.29
C THR A 82 15.19 -0.05 -9.72
N PRO A 83 14.88 -0.24 -11.01
CA PRO A 83 14.19 -1.44 -11.48
C PRO A 83 14.81 -2.76 -11.02
N ARG A 84 16.14 -2.82 -10.98
CA ARG A 84 16.86 -4.02 -10.52
C ARG A 84 16.65 -4.27 -9.03
N TRP A 85 16.82 -3.22 -8.21
CA TRP A 85 16.64 -3.32 -6.76
C TRP A 85 15.20 -3.60 -6.37
N PHE A 86 14.25 -3.09 -7.16
CA PHE A 86 12.83 -3.40 -6.99
C PHE A 86 12.55 -4.91 -7.09
N TYR A 87 13.00 -5.56 -8.17
CA TYR A 87 12.85 -7.01 -8.33
C TYR A 87 13.60 -7.80 -7.26
N LYS A 88 14.83 -7.36 -6.94
CA LYS A 88 15.63 -7.99 -5.90
C LYS A 88 14.92 -7.95 -4.56
N SER A 89 14.45 -6.78 -4.13
CA SER A 89 13.79 -6.63 -2.82
C SER A 89 12.50 -7.47 -2.71
N MET A 90 11.78 -7.66 -3.80
CA MET A 90 10.61 -8.54 -3.81
C MET A 90 11.03 -10.02 -3.66
N LEU A 91 12.04 -10.46 -4.40
CA LEU A 91 12.55 -11.82 -4.33
C LEU A 91 13.17 -12.13 -2.97
N ASP A 92 13.94 -11.20 -2.39
CA ASP A 92 14.53 -11.32 -1.06
C ASP A 92 13.44 -11.54 0.02
N GLN A 93 12.30 -10.82 -0.07
CA GLN A 93 11.16 -11.02 0.84
C GLN A 93 10.44 -12.36 0.63
N LEU A 94 10.56 -12.94 -0.55
CA LEU A 94 10.10 -14.30 -0.83
C LEU A 94 11.10 -15.38 -0.38
N GLY A 95 12.25 -14.99 0.18
CA GLY A 95 13.32 -15.90 0.57
C GLY A 95 14.11 -16.47 -0.60
N ILE A 96 14.10 -15.79 -1.76
CA ILE A 96 14.68 -16.27 -3.00
C ILE A 96 15.86 -15.38 -3.40
N GLU A 97 17.01 -15.99 -3.64
CA GLU A 97 18.16 -15.26 -4.15
C GLU A 97 17.89 -14.73 -5.57
N SER A 98 17.99 -13.40 -5.72
CA SER A 98 17.74 -12.73 -6.98
C SER A 98 18.87 -12.95 -7.98
N LYS A 99 18.52 -13.26 -9.23
CA LYS A 99 19.47 -13.28 -10.33
C LYS A 99 20.06 -11.88 -10.58
N PHE A 100 21.28 -11.86 -11.11
CA PHE A 100 22.06 -10.62 -11.28
C PHE A 100 21.43 -9.65 -12.29
N TYR A 101 20.98 -10.15 -13.44
CA TYR A 101 20.41 -9.30 -14.47
C TYR A 101 18.94 -9.00 -14.24
N ARG A 102 18.54 -7.74 -14.44
CA ARG A 102 17.15 -7.27 -14.27
C ARG A 102 16.12 -8.15 -15.00
N GLY A 103 16.41 -8.51 -16.25
CA GLY A 103 15.50 -9.33 -17.06
C GLY A 103 15.28 -10.72 -16.49
N ASP A 104 16.32 -11.31 -15.89
CA ASP A 104 16.24 -12.62 -15.27
C ASP A 104 15.54 -12.56 -13.92
N ALA A 105 15.84 -11.54 -13.10
CA ALA A 105 15.16 -11.29 -11.84
C ALA A 105 13.64 -11.06 -12.06
N LYS A 106 13.28 -10.31 -13.11
CA LYS A 106 11.88 -10.11 -13.51
C LYS A 106 11.19 -11.44 -13.85
N ARG A 107 11.81 -12.26 -14.70
CA ARG A 107 11.25 -13.59 -15.08
C ARG A 107 11.15 -14.51 -13.87
N GLN A 108 12.15 -14.46 -12.99
CA GLN A 108 12.16 -15.22 -11.74
C GLN A 108 10.98 -14.81 -10.85
N LEU A 109 10.77 -13.51 -10.62
CA LEU A 109 9.63 -13.02 -9.84
C LEU A 109 8.29 -13.44 -10.46
N GLN A 110 8.14 -13.32 -11.76
CA GLN A 110 6.91 -13.74 -12.46
C GLN A 110 6.61 -15.21 -12.21
N LYS A 111 7.62 -16.08 -12.33
CA LYS A 111 7.48 -17.52 -12.08
C LYS A 111 7.09 -17.82 -10.62
N GLU A 112 7.71 -17.13 -9.66
CA GLU A 112 7.40 -17.33 -8.24
C GLU A 112 5.97 -16.88 -7.91
N VAL A 113 5.54 -15.75 -8.43
CA VAL A 113 4.14 -15.29 -8.27
C VAL A 113 3.15 -16.29 -8.87
N GLU A 114 3.47 -16.92 -10.00
CA GLU A 114 2.65 -18.00 -10.57
C GLU A 114 2.57 -19.21 -9.64
N ILE A 115 3.69 -19.62 -9.05
CA ILE A 115 3.74 -20.75 -8.10
C ILE A 115 2.90 -20.43 -6.87
N ILE A 116 3.07 -19.22 -6.29
CA ILE A 116 2.30 -18.79 -5.11
C ILE A 116 0.80 -18.83 -5.41
N ARG A 117 0.38 -18.30 -6.55
CA ARG A 117 -1.04 -18.28 -6.92
C ARG A 117 -1.58 -19.65 -7.32
N GLY A 118 -0.80 -20.43 -8.07
CA GLY A 118 -1.23 -21.72 -8.62
C GLY A 118 -1.20 -22.83 -7.58
N VAL A 119 -0.10 -22.95 -6.83
CA VAL A 119 0.15 -24.03 -5.88
C VAL A 119 -0.34 -23.66 -4.48
N GLN A 120 0.10 -22.51 -3.96
CA GLN A 120 -0.24 -22.10 -2.59
C GLN A 120 -1.64 -21.48 -2.50
N LYS A 121 -2.28 -21.17 -3.63
CA LYS A 121 -3.60 -20.51 -3.73
C LYS A 121 -3.68 -19.16 -3.02
N LYS A 122 -2.54 -18.49 -2.83
CA LYS A 122 -2.47 -17.17 -2.18
C LYS A 122 -2.49 -16.04 -3.20
N LYS A 123 -3.13 -14.95 -2.83
CA LYS A 123 -3.12 -13.68 -3.55
C LYS A 123 -1.90 -12.87 -3.12
N VAL A 124 -1.16 -12.31 -4.07
CA VAL A 124 0.02 -11.50 -3.76
C VAL A 124 -0.37 -10.04 -3.69
N VAL A 125 0.01 -9.36 -2.61
CA VAL A 125 -0.19 -7.92 -2.40
C VAL A 125 1.16 -7.26 -2.19
N CYS A 126 1.53 -6.35 -3.09
CA CYS A 126 2.76 -5.58 -3.00
C CYS A 126 2.43 -4.12 -2.69
N ILE A 127 3.00 -3.58 -1.61
CA ILE A 127 2.93 -2.17 -1.26
C ILE A 127 4.29 -1.52 -1.44
N LEU A 128 4.31 -0.41 -2.17
CA LEU A 128 5.45 0.49 -2.21
C LEU A 128 5.12 1.76 -1.45
N ASP A 129 5.79 1.96 -0.32
CA ASP A 129 5.68 3.21 0.43
C ASP A 129 6.64 4.26 -0.12
N GLU A 130 6.39 5.53 0.18
CA GLU A 130 7.13 6.69 -0.34
C GLU A 130 7.27 6.69 -1.88
N ALA A 131 6.29 6.14 -2.59
CA ALA A 131 6.32 5.94 -4.05
C ALA A 131 6.40 7.25 -4.86
N HIS A 132 6.16 8.41 -4.26
CA HIS A 132 6.37 9.71 -4.90
C HIS A 132 7.84 9.98 -5.24
N LEU A 133 8.77 9.32 -4.54
CA LEU A 133 10.22 9.43 -4.75
C LEU A 133 10.74 8.50 -5.86
N LEU A 134 9.92 7.56 -6.34
CA LEU A 134 10.35 6.60 -7.36
C LEU A 134 10.71 7.30 -8.69
N GLU A 135 11.77 6.81 -9.31
CA GLU A 135 12.17 7.27 -10.63
C GLU A 135 11.20 6.79 -11.72
N LYS A 136 11.21 7.54 -12.85
CA LYS A 136 10.40 7.21 -14.04
C LYS A 136 10.58 5.76 -14.47
N LYS A 137 11.81 5.28 -14.56
CA LYS A 137 12.14 3.92 -15.01
C LYS A 137 11.50 2.83 -14.14
N THR A 138 11.43 3.05 -12.83
CA THR A 138 10.81 2.11 -11.89
C THR A 138 9.29 2.12 -12.02
N ILE A 139 8.68 3.28 -12.20
CA ILE A 139 7.23 3.38 -12.44
C ILE A 139 6.83 2.69 -13.76
N GLU A 140 7.66 2.80 -14.80
CA GLU A 140 7.41 2.12 -16.09
C GLU A 140 7.46 0.59 -15.97
N GLU A 141 8.23 0.03 -15.02
CA GLU A 141 8.24 -1.41 -14.75
C GLU A 141 6.89 -1.93 -14.25
N PHE A 142 6.11 -1.11 -13.57
CA PHE A 142 4.79 -1.52 -13.07
C PHE A 142 3.85 -1.95 -14.20
N ARG A 143 3.98 -1.32 -15.38
CA ARG A 143 3.25 -1.74 -16.57
C ARG A 143 3.50 -3.22 -16.89
N PHE A 144 4.73 -3.67 -16.79
CA PHE A 144 5.09 -5.05 -17.10
C PHE A 144 4.70 -6.03 -15.98
N LEU A 145 4.67 -5.57 -14.73
CA LEU A 145 4.22 -6.38 -13.60
C LEU A 145 2.72 -6.61 -13.61
N LEU A 146 1.98 -5.57 -14.01
CA LEU A 146 0.53 -5.62 -14.01
C LEU A 146 -0.03 -6.32 -15.24
N ASN A 147 0.74 -6.37 -16.35
CA ASN A 147 0.35 -7.01 -17.61
C ASN A 147 0.86 -8.44 -17.65
N TYR A 148 -0.05 -9.36 -17.43
CA TYR A 148 0.23 -10.77 -17.49
C TYR A 148 -0.77 -11.47 -18.40
N ARG A 149 -0.32 -12.50 -19.16
CA ARG A 149 -1.16 -13.27 -20.08
C ARG A 149 -2.05 -12.41 -20.99
N PHE A 150 -1.41 -11.54 -21.79
CA PHE A 150 -2.11 -10.66 -22.75
C PHE A 150 -3.15 -9.74 -22.06
N ASP A 151 -2.78 -9.13 -20.93
CA ASP A 151 -3.60 -8.20 -20.14
C ASP A 151 -4.89 -8.82 -19.55
N SER A 152 -5.06 -10.13 -19.63
CA SER A 152 -6.27 -10.80 -19.13
C SER A 152 -6.30 -10.90 -17.60
N MET A 153 -5.15 -10.85 -16.92
CA MET A 153 -5.04 -10.98 -15.46
C MET A 153 -3.92 -10.13 -14.89
N SER A 154 -4.18 -9.52 -13.75
CA SER A 154 -3.12 -8.95 -12.91
C SER A 154 -2.53 -10.04 -12.02
N PRO A 155 -1.21 -10.26 -12.01
CA PRO A 155 -0.61 -11.32 -11.20
C PRO A 155 -0.62 -11.00 -9.71
N MET A 156 -0.69 -9.73 -9.34
CA MET A 156 -0.68 -9.25 -7.97
C MET A 156 -1.43 -7.94 -7.81
N ALA A 157 -1.87 -7.63 -6.61
CA ALA A 157 -2.29 -6.28 -6.26
C ALA A 157 -1.04 -5.41 -6.07
N LEU A 158 -1.01 -4.23 -6.70
CA LEU A 158 0.06 -3.26 -6.53
C LEU A 158 -0.51 -1.99 -5.91
N ILE A 159 -0.02 -1.63 -4.73
CA ILE A 159 -0.49 -0.46 -3.99
C ILE A 159 0.68 0.52 -3.86
N LEU A 160 0.54 1.69 -4.44
CA LEU A 160 1.51 2.77 -4.28
C LEU A 160 1.02 3.73 -3.20
N ALA A 161 1.83 3.94 -2.18
CA ALA A 161 1.56 4.90 -1.13
C ALA A 161 2.57 6.05 -1.20
N GLY A 162 2.10 7.28 -1.10
CA GLY A 162 2.98 8.44 -1.21
C GLY A 162 2.29 9.75 -0.87
N GLN A 163 3.00 10.86 -1.07
CA GLN A 163 2.44 12.20 -0.94
C GLN A 163 1.59 12.57 -2.17
N THR A 164 0.91 13.69 -2.11
CA THR A 164 -0.02 14.15 -3.16
C THR A 164 0.63 14.27 -4.53
N GLU A 165 1.92 14.60 -4.59
CA GLU A 165 2.71 14.68 -5.81
C GLU A 165 2.78 13.35 -6.58
N LEU A 166 2.61 12.22 -5.89
CA LEU A 166 2.54 10.91 -6.53
C LEU A 166 1.39 10.86 -7.54
N TRP A 167 0.23 11.37 -7.16
CA TRP A 167 -0.93 11.38 -8.04
C TRP A 167 -0.73 12.28 -9.24
N ASP A 168 -0.18 13.49 -9.03
CA ASP A 168 0.11 14.42 -10.11
C ASP A 168 1.15 13.86 -11.09
N LYS A 169 2.18 13.20 -10.55
CA LYS A 169 3.16 12.47 -11.34
C LYS A 169 2.51 11.36 -12.19
N LEU A 170 1.64 10.54 -11.61
CA LEU A 170 0.94 9.47 -12.33
C LEU A 170 -0.07 9.99 -13.36
N ARG A 171 -0.61 11.20 -13.20
CA ARG A 171 -1.54 11.82 -14.16
C ARG A 171 -0.88 12.21 -15.48
N LEU A 172 0.43 12.38 -15.52
CA LEU A 172 1.13 12.71 -16.74
C LEU A 172 0.86 11.67 -17.84
N GLN A 173 0.72 12.14 -19.08
CA GLN A 173 0.37 11.31 -20.24
C GLN A 173 1.32 10.12 -20.44
N ARG A 174 2.61 10.30 -20.15
CA ARG A 174 3.63 9.22 -20.22
C ARG A 174 3.35 8.02 -19.33
N TYR A 175 2.52 8.16 -18.29
CA TYR A 175 2.10 7.06 -17.41
C TYR A 175 0.67 6.58 -17.69
N ALA A 176 0.05 7.02 -18.79
CA ALA A 176 -1.29 6.59 -19.17
C ALA A 176 -1.38 5.05 -19.25
N ALA A 177 -0.34 4.41 -19.80
CA ALA A 177 -0.29 2.94 -19.88
C ALA A 177 -0.22 2.22 -18.52
N VAL A 178 0.26 2.86 -17.45
CA VAL A 178 0.24 2.32 -16.08
C VAL A 178 -1.17 2.46 -15.49
N ARG A 179 -1.87 3.56 -15.80
CA ARG A 179 -3.22 3.83 -15.30
C ARG A 179 -4.32 3.05 -16.01
N GLN A 180 -4.15 2.77 -17.31
CA GLN A 180 -5.20 2.21 -18.18
C GLN A 180 -5.13 0.68 -18.31
N GLN A 181 -4.54 -0.03 -17.35
CA GLN A 181 -4.30 -1.45 -17.50
C GLN A 181 -5.54 -2.31 -17.29
N GLY A 182 -5.85 -3.09 -18.31
CA GLY A 182 -6.84 -4.18 -18.31
C GLY A 182 -8.23 -3.77 -18.84
N HIS A 183 -8.83 -4.67 -19.59
CA HIS A 183 -10.16 -4.58 -20.22
C HIS A 183 -11.18 -3.75 -19.45
N GLY A 184 -11.42 -2.54 -19.91
CA GLY A 184 -12.64 -1.75 -19.72
C GLY A 184 -12.92 -1.12 -18.37
N GLN A 185 -12.29 -1.48 -17.24
CA GLN A 185 -12.72 -0.95 -15.93
C GLN A 185 -11.63 -0.95 -14.83
N ARG A 186 -10.35 -0.97 -15.14
CA ARG A 186 -9.33 -0.87 -14.07
C ARG A 186 -8.96 0.59 -13.82
N ILE A 187 -9.84 1.27 -13.18
CA ILE A 187 -9.59 2.59 -12.62
C ILE A 187 -8.56 2.41 -11.52
N VAL A 188 -7.42 3.10 -11.65
CA VAL A 188 -6.53 3.34 -10.53
C VAL A 188 -7.38 3.96 -9.43
N GLN A 189 -7.65 3.19 -8.38
CA GLN A 189 -8.39 3.72 -7.24
C GLN A 189 -7.48 4.68 -6.48
N ARG A 190 -7.72 5.99 -6.64
CA ARG A 190 -7.10 6.97 -5.75
C ARG A 190 -7.82 6.92 -4.42
N ILE A 191 -7.08 6.67 -3.36
CA ILE A 191 -7.53 6.74 -1.99
C ILE A 191 -6.85 7.97 -1.38
N ASP A 192 -7.59 9.06 -1.22
CA ASP A 192 -7.08 10.29 -0.63
C ASP A 192 -7.42 10.32 0.86
N ILE A 193 -6.39 10.32 1.69
CA ILE A 193 -6.56 10.30 3.15
C ILE A 193 -6.63 11.72 3.71
N ASN A 194 -6.36 12.75 2.94
CA ASN A 194 -6.39 14.15 3.41
C ASN A 194 -7.79 14.57 3.89
N CYS A 195 -8.85 13.96 3.38
CA CYS A 195 -10.20 14.15 3.89
C CYS A 195 -10.40 13.68 5.34
N VAL A 196 -9.52 12.83 5.86
CA VAL A 196 -9.61 12.31 7.24
C VAL A 196 -9.28 13.38 8.27
N LEU A 197 -8.50 14.41 7.89
CA LEU A 197 -8.07 15.46 8.82
C LEU A 197 -9.01 16.68 8.83
N SER A 198 -9.83 16.88 7.80
CA SER A 198 -10.86 17.94 7.85
C SER A 198 -11.90 17.67 8.94
N ASP A 199 -12.17 16.40 9.24
CA ASP A 199 -13.04 16.04 10.38
C ASP A 199 -12.40 16.26 11.76
N ARG A 200 -11.06 16.35 11.86
CA ARG A 200 -10.41 16.68 13.13
C ARG A 200 -10.70 18.12 13.57
N LYS A 201 -10.90 19.07 12.66
CA LYS A 201 -11.30 20.45 13.02
C LYS A 201 -12.70 20.50 13.60
N SER A 202 -13.62 19.68 13.11
CA SER A 202 -14.99 19.61 13.64
C SER A 202 -15.09 18.91 15.00
N VAL A 203 -14.17 18.00 15.32
CA VAL A 203 -14.14 17.29 16.61
C VAL A 203 -13.56 18.15 17.74
N VAL A 204 -12.67 19.11 17.40
CA VAL A 204 -12.09 20.03 18.40
C VAL A 204 -13.08 21.16 18.77
N GLU A 205 -14.03 21.47 17.89
CA GLU A 205 -14.99 22.58 18.13
C GLU A 205 -16.30 22.15 18.82
N GLY A 206 -16.56 20.89 19.11
CA GLY A 206 -17.90 20.58 19.59
C GLY A 206 -18.23 19.33 20.34
N LYS A 207 -17.31 18.50 20.83
CA LYS A 207 -17.68 17.43 21.78
C LYS A 207 -16.50 17.04 22.66
N SER A 208 -16.70 17.16 23.97
CA SER A 208 -15.83 16.57 24.99
C SER A 208 -15.58 15.10 24.69
N VAL A 209 -14.33 14.76 24.40
CA VAL A 209 -13.88 13.39 24.29
C VAL A 209 -14.04 12.77 25.69
N ARG A 210 -15.07 11.96 25.89
CA ARG A 210 -15.12 11.03 27.03
C ARG A 210 -14.04 9.97 26.74
N LEU A 211 -12.86 10.19 27.27
CA LEU A 211 -11.88 9.13 27.48
C LEU A 211 -12.55 8.14 28.46
N ARG A 212 -12.97 6.99 27.95
CA ARG A 212 -13.26 5.88 28.86
C ARG A 212 -11.93 5.44 29.46
N VAL A 213 -11.81 5.72 30.73
CA VAL A 213 -10.82 5.16 31.64
C VAL A 213 -11.05 3.65 31.74
#